data_2b0bd760858c5cc6ea8f7751ebf0e4fa
#
_entry.id   2b0bd760858c5cc6ea8f7751ebf0e4fa
#
_cell.length_a   1.000
_cell.length_b   1.000
_cell.length_c   1.000
_cell.angle_alpha   90.00
_cell.angle_beta   90.00
_cell.angle_gamma   90.00
#
_symmetry.space_group_name_H-M   'P 1'
#
loop_
_entity.id
_entity.type
_entity.pdbx_description
1 polymer ?
#
loop_
_entity_poly.entity_id
_entity_poly.type
_entity_poly.pdbx_seq_one_letter_code
_entity_poly.pdbx_strand_id
1 'polypeptide(L)'
;LVLRRQRQMCIRDSLESYQDFGEFFLGGGAMITVDTIRFISQDLTVFGLSVLLIFTFVLSFIFRNLIWVFMPLFTALVTSAICMGLVGWFGWKVTVVSANFISILMIISISLMVHLIVRYQELGILDKESDQKNIISTTLSQMFLPCLYTALTTVAAFASLAVSDIKPIIDFGLIMVLGLSLIHISEPTRLSAI
;
A
#
# COMPACT_ATOMS: atom_id res chain seq x y z
N LEU A 1 -19.07 -20.09 -16.03
CA LEU A 1 -18.94 -18.77 -15.33
C LEU A 1 -19.91 -17.73 -15.88
N VAL A 2 -20.05 -17.56 -17.19
CA VAL A 2 -20.94 -16.57 -17.87
C VAL A 2 -22.41 -16.81 -17.52
N LEU A 3 -22.89 -18.07 -17.60
CA LEU A 3 -24.28 -18.44 -17.30
C LEU A 3 -24.68 -18.18 -15.83
N ARG A 4 -23.75 -18.32 -14.88
CA ARG A 4 -24.00 -17.99 -13.47
C ARG A 4 -24.11 -16.48 -13.26
N ARG A 5 -23.29 -15.66 -13.92
CA ARG A 5 -23.38 -14.20 -13.90
C ARG A 5 -24.69 -13.68 -14.48
N GLN A 6 -25.12 -14.23 -15.63
CA GLN A 6 -26.40 -13.86 -16.25
C GLN A 6 -27.58 -14.20 -15.33
N ARG A 7 -27.59 -15.38 -14.71
CA ARG A 7 -28.67 -15.77 -13.81
C ARG A 7 -28.73 -14.87 -12.55
N GLN A 8 -27.61 -14.43 -12.03
CA GLN A 8 -27.57 -13.49 -10.88
C GLN A 8 -28.05 -12.09 -11.26
N MET A 9 -27.73 -11.59 -12.46
CA MET A 9 -28.26 -10.33 -12.98
C MET A 9 -29.78 -10.40 -13.14
N CYS A 10 -30.33 -11.45 -13.75
CA CYS A 10 -31.77 -11.61 -13.90
C CYS A 10 -32.52 -11.68 -12.58
N ILE A 11 -31.96 -12.33 -11.54
CA ILE A 11 -32.60 -12.39 -10.22
C ILE A 11 -32.58 -10.99 -9.57
N ARG A 12 -31.48 -10.24 -9.70
CA ARG A 12 -31.35 -8.89 -9.14
C ARG A 12 -32.33 -7.92 -9.81
N ASP A 13 -32.42 -7.94 -11.15
CA ASP A 13 -33.34 -7.11 -11.92
C ASP A 13 -34.81 -7.45 -11.56
N SER A 14 -35.12 -8.73 -11.34
CA SER A 14 -36.45 -9.13 -10.89
C SER A 14 -36.77 -8.63 -9.48
N LEU A 15 -35.81 -8.62 -8.56
CA LEU A 15 -35.97 -8.09 -7.20
C LEU A 15 -36.10 -6.56 -7.19
N GLU A 16 -35.40 -5.85 -8.07
CA GLU A 16 -35.52 -4.40 -8.22
C GLU A 16 -36.96 -3.98 -8.58
N SER A 17 -37.69 -4.79 -9.33
CA SER A 17 -39.09 -4.51 -9.67
C SER A 17 -40.07 -4.63 -8.50
N TYR A 18 -39.65 -5.20 -7.38
CA TYR A 18 -40.46 -5.39 -6.15
C TYR A 18 -40.02 -4.51 -4.99
N GLN A 19 -39.12 -3.55 -5.19
CA GLN A 19 -38.62 -2.67 -4.13
C GLN A 19 -39.71 -1.82 -3.46
N ASP A 20 -40.85 -1.60 -4.13
CA ASP A 20 -42.00 -0.91 -3.56
C ASP A 20 -42.68 -1.67 -2.40
N PHE A 21 -42.41 -2.97 -2.28
CA PHE A 21 -42.98 -3.85 -1.25
C PHE A 21 -42.07 -4.06 -0.03
N GLY A 22 -40.75 -3.69 -0.13
CA GLY A 22 -39.80 -3.86 0.94
C GLY A 22 -38.34 -3.91 0.43
N GLU A 23 -37.39 -3.86 1.38
CA GLU A 23 -35.98 -4.03 1.04
C GLU A 23 -35.63 -5.52 0.91
N PHE A 24 -35.23 -5.93 -0.28
CA PHE A 24 -34.83 -7.30 -0.57
C PHE A 24 -33.32 -7.43 -0.61
N PHE A 25 -32.78 -8.36 0.17
CA PHE A 25 -31.35 -8.69 0.17
C PHE A 25 -31.12 -10.07 -0.44
N LEU A 26 -30.35 -10.12 -1.51
CA LEU A 26 -29.95 -11.38 -2.12
C LEU A 26 -28.72 -11.93 -1.39
N GLY A 27 -28.88 -13.05 -0.68
CA GLY A 27 -27.83 -13.75 0.06
C GLY A 27 -27.40 -15.05 -0.62
N GLY A 28 -26.24 -15.56 -0.21
CA GLY A 28 -25.69 -16.84 -0.65
C GLY A 28 -24.22 -16.79 -0.99
N GLY A 29 -23.49 -17.90 -0.89
CA GLY A 29 -22.04 -17.96 -1.04
C GLY A 29 -21.52 -17.41 -2.38
N ALA A 30 -22.26 -17.60 -3.47
CA ALA A 30 -21.90 -17.07 -4.77
C ALA A 30 -22.06 -15.53 -4.85
N MET A 31 -23.08 -14.97 -4.20
CA MET A 31 -23.32 -13.54 -4.15
C MET A 31 -22.28 -12.84 -3.27
N ILE A 32 -21.99 -13.39 -2.08
CA ILE A 32 -20.93 -12.89 -1.20
C ILE A 32 -19.61 -12.82 -1.93
N THR A 33 -19.27 -13.83 -2.73
CA THR A 33 -18.00 -13.82 -3.50
C THR A 33 -17.97 -12.71 -4.55
N VAL A 34 -19.06 -12.48 -5.27
CA VAL A 34 -19.14 -11.42 -6.30
C VAL A 34 -19.08 -10.04 -5.67
N ASP A 35 -19.85 -9.81 -4.60
CA ASP A 35 -19.86 -8.53 -3.90
C ASP A 35 -18.51 -8.26 -3.22
N THR A 36 -17.88 -9.27 -2.65
CA THR A 36 -16.51 -9.18 -2.11
C THR A 36 -15.51 -8.68 -3.17
N ILE A 37 -15.51 -9.28 -4.37
CA ILE A 37 -14.60 -8.85 -5.46
C ILE A 37 -14.89 -7.40 -5.86
N ARG A 38 -16.16 -7.01 -5.92
CA ARG A 38 -16.57 -5.66 -6.26
C ARG A 38 -16.12 -4.65 -5.19
N PHE A 39 -16.32 -4.96 -3.91
CA PHE A 39 -15.86 -4.10 -2.82
C PHE A 39 -14.35 -3.98 -2.79
N ILE A 40 -13.61 -5.08 -2.93
CA ILE A 40 -12.13 -5.04 -3.01
C ILE A 40 -11.68 -4.12 -4.15
N SER A 41 -12.26 -4.25 -5.35
CA SER A 41 -11.90 -3.41 -6.49
C SER A 41 -12.22 -1.93 -6.25
N GLN A 42 -13.36 -1.64 -5.65
CA GLN A 42 -13.76 -0.27 -5.31
C GLN A 42 -12.85 0.32 -4.23
N ASP A 43 -12.56 -0.43 -3.16
CA ASP A 43 -11.70 0.00 -2.07
C ASP A 43 -10.29 0.29 -2.57
N LEU A 44 -9.69 -0.59 -3.38
CA LEU A 44 -8.37 -0.37 -3.97
C LEU A 44 -8.31 0.91 -4.79
N THR A 45 -9.36 1.19 -5.56
CA THR A 45 -9.42 2.39 -6.39
C THR A 45 -9.62 3.64 -5.55
N VAL A 46 -10.60 3.64 -4.65
CA VAL A 46 -10.96 4.82 -3.84
C VAL A 46 -9.86 5.14 -2.84
N PHE A 47 -9.42 4.17 -2.03
CA PHE A 47 -8.38 4.39 -1.02
C PHE A 47 -7.02 4.65 -1.66
N GLY A 48 -6.62 3.88 -2.68
CA GLY A 48 -5.35 4.07 -3.36
C GLY A 48 -5.25 5.45 -4.01
N LEU A 49 -6.29 5.88 -4.73
CA LEU A 49 -6.33 7.21 -5.35
C LEU A 49 -6.40 8.33 -4.31
N SER A 50 -7.19 8.17 -3.25
CA SER A 50 -7.28 9.14 -2.16
C SER A 50 -5.95 9.34 -1.46
N VAL A 51 -5.23 8.26 -1.14
CA VAL A 51 -3.90 8.31 -0.54
C VAL A 51 -2.93 9.07 -1.45
N LEU A 52 -2.89 8.73 -2.75
CA LEU A 52 -2.05 9.43 -3.71
C LEU A 52 -2.36 10.92 -3.79
N LEU A 53 -3.62 11.30 -3.88
CA LEU A 53 -4.03 12.71 -3.99
C LEU A 53 -3.69 13.49 -2.72
N ILE A 54 -3.99 12.93 -1.54
CA ILE A 54 -3.71 13.58 -0.26
C ILE A 54 -2.20 13.78 -0.11
N PHE A 55 -1.38 12.74 -0.33
CA PHE A 55 0.07 12.87 -0.22
C PHE A 55 0.66 13.80 -1.28
N THR A 56 0.17 13.77 -2.52
CA THR A 56 0.59 14.72 -3.55
C THR A 56 0.35 16.16 -3.12
N PHE A 57 -0.83 16.44 -2.57
CA PHE A 57 -1.18 17.77 -2.08
C PHE A 57 -0.28 18.21 -0.91
N VAL A 58 -0.15 17.35 0.11
CA VAL A 58 0.66 17.63 1.32
C VAL A 58 2.13 17.82 0.96
N LEU A 59 2.71 16.91 0.16
CA LEU A 59 4.11 16.99 -0.24
C LEU A 59 4.39 18.22 -1.14
N SER A 60 3.45 18.56 -2.03
CA SER A 60 3.56 19.75 -2.87
C SER A 60 3.57 21.03 -2.04
N PHE A 61 2.76 21.07 -0.99
CA PHE A 61 2.72 22.21 -0.06
C PHE A 61 4.02 22.34 0.75
N ILE A 62 4.59 21.21 1.21
CA ILE A 62 5.81 21.19 2.04
C ILE A 62 7.06 21.48 1.21
N PHE A 63 7.28 20.71 0.15
CA PHE A 63 8.55 20.75 -0.57
C PHE A 63 8.64 21.82 -1.65
N ARG A 64 7.53 22.32 -2.18
CA ARG A 64 7.47 23.36 -3.23
C ARG A 64 8.32 23.04 -4.48
N ASN A 65 8.79 21.81 -4.63
CA ASN A 65 9.59 21.32 -5.74
C ASN A 65 9.05 19.97 -6.21
N LEU A 66 8.66 19.89 -7.47
CA LEU A 66 8.00 18.71 -8.05
C LEU A 66 8.85 17.44 -7.98
N ILE A 67 10.18 17.54 -8.04
CA ILE A 67 11.07 16.37 -7.97
C ILE A 67 10.92 15.68 -6.62
N TRP A 68 10.94 16.44 -5.52
CA TRP A 68 10.80 15.92 -4.15
C TRP A 68 9.39 15.41 -3.83
N VAL A 69 8.39 15.81 -4.59
CA VAL A 69 7.02 15.29 -4.52
C VAL A 69 6.91 13.98 -5.32
N PHE A 70 7.45 13.98 -6.54
CA PHE A 70 7.30 12.83 -7.45
C PHE A 70 8.05 11.59 -6.94
N MET A 71 9.26 11.76 -6.37
CA MET A 71 10.08 10.65 -5.89
C MET A 71 9.38 9.70 -4.92
N PRO A 72 8.87 10.17 -3.75
CA PRO A 72 8.22 9.28 -2.79
C PRO A 72 6.96 8.62 -3.36
N LEU A 73 6.20 9.32 -4.19
CA LEU A 73 5.01 8.77 -4.84
C LEU A 73 5.37 7.67 -5.85
N PHE A 74 6.36 7.91 -6.68
CA PHE A 74 6.83 6.92 -7.65
C PHE A 74 7.40 5.68 -6.96
N THR A 75 8.19 5.85 -5.90
CA THR A 75 8.73 4.72 -5.13
C THR A 75 7.62 3.90 -4.49
N ALA A 76 6.62 4.54 -3.90
CA ALA A 76 5.49 3.86 -3.28
C ALA A 76 4.67 3.05 -4.31
N LEU A 77 4.42 3.62 -5.50
CA LEU A 77 3.73 2.93 -6.59
C LEU A 77 4.51 1.71 -7.08
N VAL A 78 5.81 1.87 -7.34
CA VAL A 78 6.65 0.75 -7.80
C VAL A 78 6.74 -0.35 -6.76
N THR A 79 6.93 -0.02 -5.49
CA THR A 79 7.00 -1.01 -4.40
C THR A 79 5.68 -1.75 -4.24
N SER A 80 4.55 -1.03 -4.30
CA SER A 80 3.22 -1.63 -4.24
C SER A 80 2.95 -2.55 -5.43
N ALA A 81 3.38 -2.16 -6.64
CA ALA A 81 3.25 -2.98 -7.84
C ALA A 81 4.09 -4.26 -7.76
N ILE A 82 5.34 -4.16 -7.27
CA ILE A 82 6.21 -5.33 -7.06
C ILE A 82 5.59 -6.27 -6.01
N CYS A 83 5.12 -5.73 -4.89
CA CYS A 83 4.49 -6.52 -3.84
C CYS A 83 3.24 -7.25 -4.37
N MET A 84 2.39 -6.57 -5.14
CA MET A 84 1.22 -7.17 -5.77
C MET A 84 1.60 -8.28 -6.76
N GLY A 85 2.65 -8.06 -7.54
CA GLY A 85 3.22 -9.08 -8.45
C GLY A 85 3.70 -10.33 -7.70
N LEU A 86 4.38 -10.17 -6.57
CA LEU A 86 4.83 -11.28 -5.74
C LEU A 86 3.69 -12.03 -5.07
N VAL A 87 2.69 -11.32 -4.54
CA VAL A 87 1.46 -11.93 -3.99
C VAL A 87 0.78 -12.81 -5.06
N GLY A 88 0.67 -12.29 -6.30
CA GLY A 88 0.16 -13.04 -7.43
C GLY A 88 1.03 -14.24 -7.81
N TRP A 89 2.36 -14.08 -7.81
CA TRP A 89 3.31 -15.16 -8.10
C TRP A 89 3.20 -16.32 -7.11
N PHE A 90 3.10 -16.02 -5.80
CA PHE A 90 2.92 -17.03 -4.76
C PHE A 90 1.51 -17.65 -4.75
N GLY A 91 0.60 -17.15 -5.59
CA GLY A 91 -0.79 -17.61 -5.64
C GLY A 91 -1.60 -17.33 -4.36
N TRP A 92 -1.18 -16.34 -3.57
CA TRP A 92 -1.87 -15.95 -2.36
C TRP A 92 -3.20 -15.26 -2.71
N LYS A 93 -4.24 -15.62 -1.95
CA LYS A 93 -5.57 -15.07 -2.19
C LYS A 93 -5.73 -13.74 -1.45
N VAL A 94 -5.99 -12.68 -2.20
CA VAL A 94 -6.37 -11.39 -1.62
C VAL A 94 -7.81 -11.51 -1.11
N THR A 95 -7.99 -11.28 0.18
CA THR A 95 -9.30 -11.27 0.86
C THR A 95 -9.76 -9.84 1.11
N VAL A 96 -10.99 -9.64 1.57
CA VAL A 96 -11.49 -8.28 1.94
C VAL A 96 -10.58 -7.64 3.00
N VAL A 97 -10.12 -8.42 3.98
CA VAL A 97 -9.23 -7.92 5.04
C VAL A 97 -7.86 -7.53 4.47
N SER A 98 -7.31 -8.36 3.59
CA SER A 98 -6.00 -8.10 3.01
C SER A 98 -6.03 -7.08 1.85
N ALA A 99 -7.20 -6.71 1.32
CA ALA A 99 -7.30 -5.75 0.22
C ALA A 99 -6.67 -4.37 0.55
N ASN A 100 -6.77 -3.95 1.80
CA ASN A 100 -6.22 -2.67 2.25
C ASN A 100 -4.68 -2.62 2.38
N PHE A 101 -3.98 -3.75 2.19
CA PHE A 101 -2.52 -3.79 2.35
C PHE A 101 -1.79 -2.80 1.42
N ILE A 102 -2.32 -2.58 0.21
CA ILE A 102 -1.70 -1.67 -0.77
C ILE A 102 -1.67 -0.24 -0.23
N SER A 103 -2.80 0.25 0.30
CA SER A 103 -2.89 1.61 0.85
C SER A 103 -1.96 1.79 2.05
N ILE A 104 -1.91 0.81 2.95
CA ILE A 104 -1.02 0.84 4.12
C ILE A 104 0.45 0.81 3.67
N LEU A 105 0.79 -0.05 2.72
CA LEU A 105 2.14 -0.17 2.17
C LEU A 105 2.60 1.15 1.51
N MET A 106 1.71 1.79 0.74
CA MET A 106 1.97 3.09 0.13
C MET A 106 2.24 4.16 1.19
N ILE A 107 1.41 4.24 2.23
CA ILE A 107 1.57 5.22 3.32
C ILE A 107 2.93 5.04 4.00
N ILE A 108 3.30 3.81 4.35
CA ILE A 108 4.56 3.50 5.01
C ILE A 108 5.75 3.84 4.09
N SER A 109 5.70 3.45 2.82
CA SER A 109 6.75 3.74 1.84
C SER A 109 6.94 5.24 1.63
N ILE A 110 5.87 6.01 1.47
CA ILE A 110 5.94 7.48 1.34
C ILE A 110 6.52 8.10 2.62
N SER A 111 6.08 7.66 3.80
CA SER A 111 6.55 8.18 5.09
C SER A 111 8.06 7.98 5.24
N LEU A 112 8.58 6.80 4.97
CA LEU A 112 10.01 6.50 5.06
C LEU A 112 10.82 7.36 4.07
N MET A 113 10.37 7.47 2.82
CA MET A 113 11.03 8.30 1.81
C MET A 113 11.04 9.78 2.19
N VAL A 114 9.96 10.30 2.77
CA VAL A 114 9.88 11.68 3.26
C VAL A 114 10.92 11.92 4.36
N HIS A 115 11.08 11.01 5.31
CA HIS A 115 12.10 11.12 6.36
C HIS A 115 13.51 11.18 5.77
N LEU A 116 13.82 10.35 4.78
CA LEU A 116 15.12 10.37 4.08
C LEU A 116 15.34 11.69 3.33
N ILE A 117 14.33 12.18 2.61
CA ILE A 117 14.41 13.43 1.85
C ILE A 117 14.63 14.63 2.78
N VAL A 118 13.88 14.72 3.87
CA VAL A 118 14.01 15.81 4.84
C VAL A 118 15.42 15.81 5.45
N ARG A 119 15.94 14.64 5.83
CA ARG A 119 17.32 14.55 6.37
C ARG A 119 18.38 14.90 5.34
N TYR A 120 18.21 14.47 4.11
CA TYR A 120 19.08 14.85 3.01
C TYR A 120 19.13 16.37 2.77
N GLN A 121 17.96 17.02 2.75
CA GLN A 121 17.88 18.47 2.59
C GLN A 121 18.48 19.23 3.78
N GLU A 122 18.27 18.75 5.00
CA GLU A 122 18.85 19.32 6.22
C GLU A 122 20.38 19.30 6.17
N LEU A 123 20.98 18.16 5.82
CA LEU A 123 22.43 18.03 5.69
C LEU A 123 22.98 18.88 4.54
N GLY A 124 22.27 18.98 3.43
CA GLY A 124 22.67 19.84 2.29
C GLY A 124 22.63 21.36 2.60
N ILE A 125 21.80 21.77 3.57
CA ILE A 125 21.79 23.17 4.06
C ILE A 125 22.95 23.41 5.01
N LEU A 126 23.28 22.44 5.88
CA LEU A 126 24.32 22.57 6.90
C LEU A 126 25.72 22.52 6.30
N ASP A 127 25.93 21.72 5.28
CA ASP A 127 27.24 21.49 4.67
C ASP A 127 27.22 21.75 3.16
N LYS A 128 27.27 23.04 2.80
CA LYS A 128 27.20 23.50 1.39
C LYS A 128 28.49 23.22 0.59
N GLU A 129 29.61 22.89 1.24
CA GLU A 129 30.88 22.60 0.59
C GLU A 129 31.11 21.11 0.35
N SER A 130 30.31 20.24 0.96
CA SER A 130 30.43 18.79 0.78
C SER A 130 29.92 18.33 -0.59
N ASP A 131 30.64 17.38 -1.15
CA ASP A 131 30.21 16.67 -2.36
C ASP A 131 28.87 15.94 -2.12
N GLN A 132 27.99 15.98 -3.10
CA GLN A 132 26.65 15.36 -3.07
C GLN A 132 26.69 13.89 -2.62
N LYS A 133 27.72 13.14 -3.03
CA LYS A 133 27.92 11.75 -2.61
C LYS A 133 28.14 11.60 -1.11
N ASN A 134 28.86 12.53 -0.49
CA ASN A 134 29.10 12.53 0.94
C ASN A 134 27.81 12.81 1.72
N ILE A 135 26.99 13.75 1.24
CA ILE A 135 25.69 14.06 1.86
C ILE A 135 24.77 12.83 1.80
N ILE A 136 24.68 12.15 0.65
CA ILE A 136 23.88 10.93 0.50
C ILE A 136 24.38 9.82 1.43
N SER A 137 25.69 9.55 1.44
CA SER A 137 26.28 8.52 2.31
C SER A 137 26.03 8.80 3.80
N THR A 138 26.17 10.05 4.23
CA THR A 138 25.93 10.49 5.60
C THR A 138 24.44 10.35 5.95
N THR A 139 23.54 10.76 5.05
CA THR A 139 22.09 10.60 5.23
C THR A 139 21.73 9.14 5.45
N LEU A 140 22.20 8.25 4.58
CA LEU A 140 21.93 6.81 4.66
C LEU A 140 22.46 6.22 5.96
N SER A 141 23.70 6.55 6.32
CA SER A 141 24.33 6.07 7.56
C SER A 141 23.57 6.49 8.80
N GLN A 142 23.12 7.74 8.88
CA GLN A 142 22.40 8.27 10.04
C GLN A 142 20.96 7.75 10.13
N MET A 143 20.30 7.55 8.98
CA MET A 143 18.89 7.10 8.94
C MET A 143 18.75 5.58 8.95
N PHE A 144 19.82 4.82 8.69
CA PHE A 144 19.77 3.36 8.66
C PHE A 144 19.25 2.76 9.96
N LEU A 145 19.80 3.16 11.09
CA LEU A 145 19.44 2.58 12.39
C LEU A 145 18.00 2.93 12.82
N PRO A 146 17.54 4.19 12.76
CA PRO A 146 16.13 4.53 13.02
C PRO A 146 15.15 3.80 12.09
N CYS A 147 15.44 3.76 10.79
CA CYS A 147 14.58 3.06 9.82
C CYS A 147 14.56 1.55 10.10
N LEU A 148 15.68 0.93 10.45
CA LEU A 148 15.74 -0.48 10.79
C LEU A 148 14.89 -0.80 12.03
N TYR A 149 14.94 0.03 13.09
CA TYR A 149 14.11 -0.20 14.27
C TYR A 149 12.62 -0.05 13.98
N THR A 150 12.23 0.96 13.21
CA THR A 150 10.82 1.10 12.79
C THR A 150 10.35 -0.07 11.92
N ALA A 151 11.21 -0.56 11.04
CA ALA A 151 10.95 -1.75 10.26
C ALA A 151 10.73 -2.98 11.12
N LEU A 152 11.68 -3.27 12.02
CA LEU A 152 11.61 -4.45 12.87
C LEU A 152 10.36 -4.44 13.75
N THR A 153 10.02 -3.29 14.36
CA THR A 153 8.82 -3.17 15.18
C THR A 153 7.54 -3.35 14.37
N THR A 154 7.50 -2.79 13.18
CA THR A 154 6.32 -2.92 12.30
C THR A 154 6.19 -4.34 11.74
N VAL A 155 7.30 -4.96 11.33
CA VAL A 155 7.32 -6.38 10.91
C VAL A 155 6.89 -7.28 12.06
N ALA A 156 7.37 -7.06 13.29
CA ALA A 156 6.96 -7.84 14.46
C ALA A 156 5.45 -7.70 14.73
N ALA A 157 4.91 -6.48 14.60
CA ALA A 157 3.48 -6.24 14.75
C ALA A 157 2.64 -7.01 13.73
N PHE A 158 3.00 -6.98 12.44
CA PHE A 158 2.28 -7.74 11.41
C PHE A 158 2.54 -9.25 11.48
N ALA A 159 3.75 -9.67 11.86
CA ALA A 159 4.07 -11.07 12.05
C ALA A 159 3.26 -11.70 13.22
N SER A 160 2.90 -10.92 14.24
CA SER A 160 2.05 -11.40 15.33
C SER A 160 0.66 -11.84 14.87
N LEU A 161 0.17 -11.32 13.74
CA LEU A 161 -1.10 -11.73 13.13
C LEU A 161 -1.04 -13.18 12.60
N ALA A 162 0.14 -13.72 12.34
CA ALA A 162 0.32 -15.12 11.91
C ALA A 162 -0.07 -16.13 13.01
N VAL A 163 -0.18 -15.69 14.27
CA VAL A 163 -0.63 -16.54 15.40
C VAL A 163 -2.16 -16.58 15.53
N SER A 164 -2.89 -15.81 14.72
CA SER A 164 -4.36 -15.80 14.70
C SER A 164 -4.92 -17.11 14.15
N ASP A 165 -6.11 -17.51 14.63
CA ASP A 165 -6.86 -18.65 14.08
C ASP A 165 -7.66 -18.30 12.80
N ILE A 166 -7.66 -17.04 12.39
CA ILE A 166 -8.46 -16.53 11.27
C ILE A 166 -7.57 -16.39 10.02
N LYS A 167 -7.75 -17.30 9.05
CA LYS A 167 -6.91 -17.36 7.84
C LYS A 167 -6.75 -16.02 7.08
N PRO A 168 -7.79 -15.20 6.83
CA PRO A 168 -7.64 -13.90 6.21
C PRO A 168 -6.70 -12.94 6.95
N ILE A 169 -6.64 -13.03 8.29
CA ILE A 169 -5.76 -12.21 9.14
C ILE A 169 -4.32 -12.68 9.02
N ILE A 170 -4.10 -14.00 9.01
CA ILE A 170 -2.79 -14.61 8.80
C ILE A 170 -2.23 -14.19 7.43
N ASP A 171 -3.02 -14.36 6.37
CA ASP A 171 -2.64 -14.00 5.01
C ASP A 171 -2.30 -12.50 4.90
N PHE A 172 -3.08 -11.63 5.53
CA PHE A 172 -2.81 -10.20 5.61
C PHE A 172 -1.48 -9.88 6.30
N GLY A 173 -1.23 -10.49 7.47
CA GLY A 173 0.02 -10.32 8.21
C GLY A 173 1.25 -10.72 7.40
N LEU A 174 1.21 -11.87 6.73
CA LEU A 174 2.30 -12.37 5.88
C LEU A 174 2.55 -11.47 4.66
N ILE A 175 1.49 -11.01 3.99
CA ILE A 175 1.60 -10.06 2.86
C ILE A 175 2.26 -8.76 3.33
N MET A 176 1.87 -8.24 4.50
CA MET A 176 2.45 -7.02 5.05
C MET A 176 3.92 -7.19 5.43
N VAL A 177 4.32 -8.30 6.05
CA VAL A 177 5.73 -8.61 6.36
C VAL A 177 6.57 -8.64 5.08
N LEU A 178 6.08 -9.28 4.02
CA LEU A 178 6.74 -9.33 2.72
C LEU A 178 6.86 -7.93 2.10
N GLY A 179 5.78 -7.16 2.10
CA GLY A 179 5.77 -5.80 1.56
C GLY A 179 6.71 -4.85 2.29
N LEU A 180 6.74 -4.91 3.62
CA LEU A 180 7.66 -4.12 4.45
C LEU A 180 9.12 -4.49 4.20
N SER A 181 9.43 -5.78 4.06
CA SER A 181 10.77 -6.24 3.71
C SER A 181 11.23 -5.68 2.36
N LEU A 182 10.33 -5.63 1.38
CA LEU A 182 10.63 -5.04 0.07
C LEU A 182 10.91 -3.54 0.13
N ILE A 183 10.16 -2.78 0.94
CA ILE A 183 10.40 -1.35 1.14
C ILE A 183 11.83 -1.15 1.61
N HIS A 184 12.24 -1.85 2.66
CA HIS A 184 13.57 -1.68 3.26
C HIS A 184 14.73 -2.12 2.38
N ILE A 185 14.52 -3.12 1.51
CA ILE A 185 15.54 -3.53 0.53
C ILE A 185 15.67 -2.50 -0.61
N SER A 186 14.57 -1.87 -1.00
CA SER A 186 14.56 -0.96 -2.15
C SER A 186 14.97 0.48 -1.83
N GLU A 187 14.87 0.92 -0.58
CA GLU A 187 15.18 2.30 -0.18
C GLU A 187 16.64 2.74 -0.39
N PRO A 188 17.67 2.02 0.11
CA PRO A 188 19.05 2.45 -0.04
C PRO A 188 19.49 2.49 -1.51
N THR A 189 18.95 1.58 -2.33
CA THR A 189 19.29 1.49 -3.75
C THR A 189 18.80 2.69 -4.56
N ARG A 190 17.72 3.34 -4.12
CA ARG A 190 17.10 4.46 -4.85
C ARG A 190 17.70 5.82 -4.48
N LEU A 191 18.13 6.00 -3.25
CA LEU A 191 18.82 7.23 -2.84
C LEU A 191 20.20 7.32 -3.49
N SER A 192 20.86 6.19 -3.75
CA SER A 192 22.15 6.15 -4.48
C SER A 192 22.02 6.44 -5.98
N ALA A 193 20.80 6.47 -6.52
CA ALA A 193 20.51 6.75 -7.93
C ALA A 193 20.20 8.23 -8.22
N ILE A 194 20.16 9.10 -7.18
CA ILE A 194 20.02 10.56 -7.25
C ILE A 194 21.41 11.22 -7.29
#